data_6728404f4dce1d21ebf5631ae4fad0e9
#
_entry.id   6728404f4dce1d21ebf5631ae4fad0e9
#
_cell.length_a   1.000
_cell.length_b   1.000
_cell.length_c   1.000
_cell.angle_alpha   90.00
_cell.angle_beta   90.00
_cell.angle_gamma   90.00
#
_symmetry.space_group_name_H-M   'P 1'
#
loop_
_entity.id
_entity.type
_entity.pdbx_description
1 polymer ?
#
loop_
_entity_poly.entity_id
_entity_poly.type
_entity_poly.pdbx_seq_one_letter_code
_entity_poly.pdbx_strand_id
1 'polypeptide(L)'
;MKVLAGVLVFSFALCAQDDAPASAAPARAPAAPQVPREQARSMIVTRYGVVATSQFLASQAGAKILEAGGNAVDAAIAANAVVGLTQPYVNGMGGDLFAIVYEARTGKIYGLNSSGWTPKALTIDYLKAKGITKLDPRSVNTITVPGCVAGWDALRKKFGTKPFSELLGSAIFYAENGFPLPEIGARSWITAALLKQPGYQETYMPNGVRPRLGDIFKNPALAESFRQVAAHGRDGYYKGKMAENLVSFLRAQGGAHTLEDFADFEPEWVEPISTTYRGWEVFELPPNGQGVAALSMLNIMENFPLKDYGHNSAAALHVMIEAKKLAYADMARYVGDPRFGPVPVKEMLSKDLAKQRAALIDMDKASCKVLPSEIRQELDAHGRETIYMSVVDKDGNIVSLIQSNYAGYGTGMVAPGAGFSFHNRGAGFDLEPGKPNSLAGHKRPLHTIIPAFMRKGDLTVGFGIMGGWNQSQAHAQFVANVVDFGMNVQMALEAARFTKGTFDGCDVQMESRIPEAIRQELARRGHVITPVGPFASAMGNGEAVMHDARRGVNFGASDPRTDGAAIPEQPVIPPQR
;
A
#
# COMPACT_ATOMS: atom_id res chain seq x y z
N MET A 1 -24.72 -87.89 1.21
CA MET A 1 -24.68 -87.48 2.64
C MET A 1 -25.33 -86.17 2.79
N LYS A 2 -26.40 -86.14 3.55
CA LYS A 2 -27.34 -85.03 3.65
C LYS A 2 -26.83 -83.92 4.65
N VAL A 3 -26.86 -82.71 4.24
CA VAL A 3 -26.63 -81.54 5.15
C VAL A 3 -27.98 -80.86 5.37
N LEU A 4 -28.41 -80.81 6.62
CA LEU A 4 -29.60 -80.12 7.11
C LEU A 4 -29.34 -78.64 7.20
N ALA A 5 -30.19 -77.80 6.58
CA ALA A 5 -30.23 -76.41 6.78
C ALA A 5 -31.30 -76.03 7.86
N GLY A 6 -30.87 -75.49 8.99
CA GLY A 6 -31.78 -74.93 10.01
C GLY A 6 -32.17 -73.50 9.70
N VAL A 7 -33.46 -73.22 9.65
CA VAL A 7 -34.02 -71.88 9.47
C VAL A 7 -34.33 -71.32 10.87
N LEU A 8 -33.66 -70.21 11.24
CA LEU A 8 -33.99 -69.44 12.44
C LEU A 8 -35.01 -68.34 12.06
N VAL A 9 -36.19 -68.41 12.63
CA VAL A 9 -37.23 -67.38 12.50
C VAL A 9 -37.02 -66.38 13.62
N PHE A 10 -36.70 -65.15 13.27
CA PHE A 10 -36.74 -64.01 14.19
C PHE A 10 -38.09 -63.29 14.12
N SER A 11 -38.81 -63.32 15.23
CA SER A 11 -40.03 -62.54 15.40
C SER A 11 -39.68 -61.08 15.72
N PHE A 12 -40.05 -60.14 14.87
CA PHE A 12 -40.00 -58.70 15.14
C PHE A 12 -41.27 -58.30 15.88
N ALA A 13 -41.08 -57.80 17.11
CA ALA A 13 -42.13 -57.08 17.83
C ALA A 13 -42.21 -55.63 17.28
N LEU A 14 -43.31 -55.24 16.68
CA LEU A 14 -43.61 -53.84 16.33
C LEU A 14 -43.91 -53.05 17.63
N CYS A 15 -42.97 -52.15 18.00
CA CYS A 15 -43.31 -51.06 18.90
C CYS A 15 -43.89 -49.91 18.04
N ALA A 16 -45.14 -49.57 18.24
CA ALA A 16 -45.73 -48.35 17.71
C ALA A 16 -45.08 -47.14 18.42
N GLN A 17 -44.35 -46.32 17.69
CA GLN A 17 -43.93 -44.98 18.14
C GLN A 17 -45.02 -43.97 17.72
N ASP A 18 -45.53 -43.22 18.69
CA ASP A 18 -46.41 -42.08 18.47
C ASP A 18 -45.64 -41.00 17.70
N ASP A 19 -46.11 -40.73 16.46
CA ASP A 19 -45.62 -39.61 15.64
C ASP A 19 -46.12 -38.28 16.22
N ALA A 20 -45.31 -37.60 17.02
CA ALA A 20 -45.49 -36.19 17.30
C ALA A 20 -45.18 -35.38 16.02
N PRO A 21 -46.03 -34.38 15.62
CA PRO A 21 -45.77 -33.63 14.41
C PRO A 21 -44.44 -32.86 14.50
N ALA A 22 -43.56 -33.12 13.55
CA ALA A 22 -42.30 -32.41 13.43
C ALA A 22 -42.55 -30.89 13.26
N SER A 23 -42.07 -30.11 14.23
CA SER A 23 -42.07 -28.64 14.14
C SER A 23 -41.44 -28.22 12.83
N ALA A 24 -42.19 -27.56 11.96
CA ALA A 24 -41.67 -27.02 10.70
C ALA A 24 -40.54 -26.04 11.00
N ALA A 25 -39.35 -26.35 10.51
CA ALA A 25 -38.20 -25.43 10.57
C ALA A 25 -38.58 -24.08 9.93
N PRO A 26 -38.22 -22.94 10.53
CA PRO A 26 -38.54 -21.64 9.97
C PRO A 26 -38.00 -21.53 8.54
N ALA A 27 -38.86 -21.09 7.61
CA ALA A 27 -38.50 -20.90 6.22
C ALA A 27 -37.25 -20.04 6.12
N ARG A 28 -36.20 -20.56 5.49
CA ARG A 28 -34.97 -19.80 5.23
C ARG A 28 -35.35 -18.53 4.44
N ALA A 29 -34.97 -17.37 4.96
CA ALA A 29 -35.07 -16.11 4.23
C ALA A 29 -34.40 -16.28 2.84
N PRO A 30 -34.99 -15.71 1.77
CA PRO A 30 -34.36 -15.80 0.44
C PRO A 30 -32.93 -15.30 0.51
N ALA A 31 -32.00 -16.09 -0.02
CA ALA A 31 -30.59 -15.73 -0.09
C ALA A 31 -30.46 -14.44 -0.89
N ALA A 32 -29.75 -13.44 -0.35
CA ALA A 32 -29.42 -12.24 -1.10
C ALA A 32 -28.71 -12.63 -2.41
N PRO A 33 -28.95 -11.91 -3.53
CA PRO A 33 -28.29 -12.19 -4.79
C PRO A 33 -26.77 -12.16 -4.58
N GLN A 34 -26.12 -13.29 -4.82
CA GLN A 34 -24.68 -13.41 -4.69
C GLN A 34 -24.01 -12.94 -5.97
N VAL A 35 -23.04 -12.04 -5.84
CA VAL A 35 -22.12 -11.73 -6.95
C VAL A 35 -21.38 -13.02 -7.32
N PRO A 36 -21.31 -13.40 -8.59
CA PRO A 36 -20.57 -14.58 -9.02
C PRO A 36 -19.14 -14.54 -8.49
N ARG A 37 -18.61 -15.67 -8.03
CA ARG A 37 -17.24 -15.76 -7.52
C ARG A 37 -16.23 -15.69 -8.67
N GLU A 38 -15.54 -14.56 -8.80
CA GLU A 38 -14.49 -14.32 -9.80
C GLU A 38 -13.10 -14.16 -9.17
N GLN A 39 -12.89 -14.77 -8.00
CA GLN A 39 -11.62 -14.69 -7.24
C GLN A 39 -10.96 -16.07 -7.14
N ALA A 40 -9.63 -16.11 -7.23
CA ALA A 40 -8.83 -17.32 -7.07
C ALA A 40 -8.64 -17.69 -5.58
N ARG A 41 -8.43 -16.68 -4.71
CA ARG A 41 -8.23 -16.89 -3.26
C ARG A 41 -9.54 -16.64 -2.50
N SER A 42 -9.77 -17.42 -1.43
CA SER A 42 -10.82 -17.08 -0.48
C SER A 42 -10.39 -15.92 0.40
N MET A 43 -11.32 -15.02 0.70
CA MET A 43 -11.15 -14.01 1.73
C MET A 43 -11.00 -14.69 3.10
N ILE A 44 -10.04 -14.25 3.90
CA ILE A 44 -9.89 -14.70 5.29
C ILE A 44 -11.04 -14.13 6.12
N VAL A 45 -11.59 -14.97 6.99
CA VAL A 45 -12.68 -14.57 7.91
C VAL A 45 -12.38 -15.11 9.30
N THR A 46 -12.37 -14.25 10.31
CA THR A 46 -12.04 -14.62 11.69
C THR A 46 -12.72 -13.68 12.69
N ARG A 47 -12.78 -14.09 13.95
CA ARG A 47 -13.16 -13.22 15.08
C ARG A 47 -11.95 -12.57 15.76
N TYR A 48 -10.75 -12.94 15.34
CA TYR A 48 -9.47 -12.46 15.85
C TYR A 48 -8.85 -11.46 14.87
N GLY A 49 -7.64 -10.98 15.19
CA GLY A 49 -6.95 -10.07 14.31
C GLY A 49 -6.54 -10.69 12.97
N VAL A 50 -6.25 -9.83 11.99
CA VAL A 50 -5.73 -10.22 10.67
C VAL A 50 -4.63 -9.26 10.24
N VAL A 51 -3.54 -9.80 9.73
CA VAL A 51 -2.43 -9.05 9.13
C VAL A 51 -2.34 -9.40 7.65
N ALA A 52 -2.50 -8.42 6.78
CA ALA A 52 -2.38 -8.57 5.34
C ALA A 52 -1.20 -7.76 4.81
N THR A 53 -0.21 -8.41 4.22
CA THR A 53 0.98 -7.78 3.64
C THR A 53 1.36 -8.43 2.31
N SER A 54 2.22 -7.75 1.55
CA SER A 54 2.75 -8.23 0.27
C SER A 54 3.76 -9.40 0.40
N GLN A 55 4.07 -9.86 1.63
CA GLN A 55 5.01 -10.96 1.88
C GLN A 55 4.55 -11.78 3.11
N PHE A 56 4.36 -13.08 2.91
CA PHE A 56 3.72 -13.95 3.91
C PHE A 56 4.48 -14.03 5.25
N LEU A 57 5.83 -13.98 5.28
CA LEU A 57 6.61 -13.98 6.54
C LEU A 57 6.37 -12.71 7.35
N ALA A 58 6.13 -11.58 6.67
CA ALA A 58 5.79 -10.34 7.33
C ALA A 58 4.39 -10.40 7.95
N SER A 59 3.41 -10.93 7.22
CA SER A 59 2.07 -11.16 7.77
C SER A 59 2.10 -12.08 8.99
N GLN A 60 2.91 -13.14 8.91
CA GLN A 60 3.12 -14.08 10.02
C GLN A 60 3.77 -13.41 11.23
N ALA A 61 4.77 -12.54 11.01
CA ALA A 61 5.41 -11.79 12.09
C ALA A 61 4.43 -10.84 12.80
N GLY A 62 3.57 -10.15 12.03
CA GLY A 62 2.52 -9.31 12.61
C GLY A 62 1.47 -10.13 13.37
N ALA A 63 1.01 -11.25 12.82
CA ALA A 63 0.05 -12.15 13.49
C ALA A 63 0.61 -12.66 14.83
N LYS A 64 1.90 -13.04 14.86
CA LYS A 64 2.59 -13.44 16.09
C LYS A 64 2.58 -12.34 17.17
N ILE A 65 2.67 -11.08 16.80
CA ILE A 65 2.57 -9.96 17.74
C ILE A 65 1.14 -9.83 18.29
N LEU A 66 0.11 -10.00 17.44
CA LEU A 66 -1.29 -10.03 17.91
C LEU A 66 -1.51 -11.19 18.90
N GLU A 67 -1.04 -12.39 18.58
CA GLU A 67 -1.06 -13.58 19.45
C GLU A 67 -0.39 -13.35 20.81
N ALA A 68 0.69 -12.54 20.83
CA ALA A 68 1.38 -12.12 22.05
C ALA A 68 0.67 -10.97 22.80
N GLY A 69 -0.56 -10.60 22.39
CA GLY A 69 -1.36 -9.55 23.03
C GLY A 69 -0.98 -8.12 22.62
N GLY A 70 -0.23 -7.94 21.52
CA GLY A 70 -0.05 -6.64 20.88
C GLY A 70 -1.31 -6.21 20.14
N ASN A 71 -1.41 -4.94 19.79
CA ASN A 71 -2.52 -4.38 19.01
C ASN A 71 -2.17 -4.24 17.51
N ALA A 72 -3.09 -3.68 16.71
CA ALA A 72 -2.91 -3.49 15.28
C ALA A 72 -1.67 -2.67 14.93
N VAL A 73 -1.31 -1.66 15.76
CA VAL A 73 -0.12 -0.83 15.53
C VAL A 73 1.17 -1.60 15.80
N ASP A 74 1.22 -2.37 16.88
CA ASP A 74 2.35 -3.23 17.19
C ASP A 74 2.61 -4.25 16.07
N ALA A 75 1.54 -4.90 15.60
CA ALA A 75 1.60 -5.86 14.51
C ALA A 75 2.06 -5.24 13.19
N ALA A 76 1.57 -4.03 12.87
CA ALA A 76 1.97 -3.30 11.67
C ALA A 76 3.46 -2.94 11.66
N ILE A 77 4.03 -2.50 12.80
CA ILE A 77 5.46 -2.18 12.91
C ILE A 77 6.29 -3.46 12.71
N ALA A 78 5.93 -4.56 13.37
CA ALA A 78 6.64 -5.83 13.26
C ALA A 78 6.61 -6.38 11.83
N ALA A 79 5.45 -6.35 11.20
CA ALA A 79 5.29 -6.75 9.81
C ALA A 79 6.10 -5.87 8.86
N ASN A 80 6.09 -4.54 9.06
CA ASN A 80 6.82 -3.60 8.22
C ASN A 80 8.34 -3.80 8.29
N ALA A 81 8.88 -4.08 9.48
CA ALA A 81 10.30 -4.39 9.64
C ALA A 81 10.70 -5.66 8.86
N VAL A 82 9.87 -6.72 8.91
CA VAL A 82 10.13 -7.96 8.15
C VAL A 82 10.00 -7.73 6.65
N VAL A 83 9.00 -6.97 6.17
CA VAL A 83 8.90 -6.62 4.74
C VAL A 83 10.13 -5.83 4.27
N GLY A 84 10.67 -4.93 5.10
CA GLY A 84 11.90 -4.18 4.78
C GLY A 84 13.13 -5.07 4.53
N LEU A 85 13.17 -6.24 5.16
CA LEU A 85 14.20 -7.26 4.91
C LEU A 85 13.85 -8.13 3.70
N THR A 86 12.60 -8.57 3.58
CA THR A 86 12.19 -9.60 2.60
C THR A 86 11.85 -9.03 1.23
N GLN A 87 11.56 -7.73 1.15
CA GLN A 87 11.32 -6.99 -0.10
C GLN A 87 12.13 -5.67 -0.13
N PRO A 88 13.46 -5.72 0.02
CA PRO A 88 14.31 -4.52 0.11
C PRO A 88 14.29 -3.68 -1.17
N TYR A 89 13.86 -4.27 -2.27
CA TYR A 89 13.70 -3.57 -3.54
C TYR A 89 12.54 -2.57 -3.56
N VAL A 90 11.59 -2.63 -2.61
CA VAL A 90 10.44 -1.72 -2.55
C VAL A 90 10.42 -0.83 -1.31
N ASN A 91 11.04 -1.25 -0.20
CA ASN A 91 10.99 -0.55 1.08
C ASN A 91 12.19 -0.85 2.00
N GLY A 92 12.21 -0.29 3.22
CA GLY A 92 13.23 -0.52 4.24
C GLY A 92 13.47 0.71 5.11
N MET A 93 14.38 0.60 6.10
CA MET A 93 14.69 1.67 7.07
C MET A 93 15.18 2.97 6.40
N GLY A 94 15.69 2.90 5.18
CA GLY A 94 16.10 4.08 4.40
C GLY A 94 14.96 4.75 3.61
N GLY A 95 13.71 4.37 3.84
CA GLY A 95 12.52 4.87 3.15
C GLY A 95 11.63 5.80 3.97
N ASP A 96 10.49 6.18 3.38
CA ASP A 96 9.44 6.99 3.99
C ASP A 96 8.27 6.12 4.45
N LEU A 97 7.43 6.64 5.36
CA LEU A 97 6.26 5.93 5.87
C LEU A 97 5.07 6.87 6.02
N PHE A 98 3.88 6.41 5.59
CA PHE A 98 2.59 7.02 5.92
C PHE A 98 1.68 5.98 6.57
N ALA A 99 0.79 6.43 7.47
CA ALA A 99 -0.21 5.56 8.08
C ALA A 99 -1.52 6.28 8.36
N ILE A 100 -2.63 5.52 8.26
CA ILE A 100 -3.92 5.86 8.85
C ILE A 100 -4.18 4.85 9.96
N VAL A 101 -4.55 5.35 11.14
CA VAL A 101 -4.93 4.54 12.30
C VAL A 101 -6.38 4.84 12.66
N TYR A 102 -7.22 3.82 12.66
CA TYR A 102 -8.57 3.88 13.18
C TYR A 102 -8.62 3.26 14.56
N GLU A 103 -9.06 4.04 15.56
CA GLU A 103 -9.27 3.60 16.93
C GLU A 103 -10.75 3.23 17.11
N ALA A 104 -11.06 1.95 17.16
CA ALA A 104 -12.44 1.44 17.20
C ALA A 104 -13.23 1.94 18.42
N ARG A 105 -12.58 1.99 19.60
CA ARG A 105 -13.21 2.44 20.84
C ARG A 105 -13.76 3.88 20.77
N THR A 106 -13.12 4.76 20.05
CA THR A 106 -13.49 6.18 19.93
C THR A 106 -14.11 6.54 18.59
N GLY A 107 -13.96 5.68 17.57
CA GLY A 107 -14.32 5.95 16.18
C GLY A 107 -13.44 7.00 15.50
N LYS A 108 -12.32 7.41 16.13
CA LYS A 108 -11.40 8.41 15.60
C LYS A 108 -10.44 7.82 14.58
N ILE A 109 -10.10 8.64 13.60
CA ILE A 109 -9.13 8.32 12.56
C ILE A 109 -7.97 9.31 12.70
N TYR A 110 -6.75 8.80 12.66
CA TYR A 110 -5.52 9.57 12.78
C TYR A 110 -4.65 9.33 11.56
N GLY A 111 -4.06 10.38 11.00
CA GLY A 111 -3.09 10.29 9.93
C GLY A 111 -1.67 10.55 10.42
N LEU A 112 -0.70 9.78 9.95
CA LEU A 112 0.72 10.01 10.18
C LEU A 112 1.44 10.23 8.85
N ASN A 113 2.06 11.40 8.70
CA ASN A 113 2.97 11.72 7.62
C ASN A 113 4.42 11.67 8.13
N SER A 114 5.13 10.62 7.77
CA SER A 114 6.56 10.46 8.03
C SER A 114 7.36 10.47 6.73
N SER A 115 7.02 11.37 5.81
CA SER A 115 7.80 11.68 4.61
C SER A 115 8.95 12.60 4.98
N GLY A 116 10.15 12.20 4.58
CA GLY A 116 11.35 12.98 4.85
C GLY A 116 11.40 14.31 4.09
N TRP A 117 12.06 15.29 4.67
CA TRP A 117 12.40 16.54 3.99
C TRP A 117 13.83 16.52 3.46
N THR A 118 14.10 17.37 2.50
CA THR A 118 15.46 17.60 1.99
C THR A 118 16.37 18.16 3.07
N PRO A 119 17.70 17.87 3.01
CA PRO A 119 18.67 18.59 3.81
C PRO A 119 18.50 20.11 3.68
N LYS A 120 18.70 20.86 4.76
CA LYS A 120 18.56 22.32 4.79
C LYS A 120 19.36 23.03 3.68
N ALA A 121 20.55 22.51 3.39
CA ALA A 121 21.45 23.07 2.38
C ALA A 121 21.11 22.66 0.93
N LEU A 122 20.23 21.69 0.70
CA LEU A 122 19.89 21.21 -0.63
C LEU A 122 18.84 22.12 -1.28
N THR A 123 19.30 23.05 -2.11
CA THR A 123 18.46 24.01 -2.86
C THR A 123 18.73 23.92 -4.36
N ILE A 124 17.87 24.57 -5.16
CA ILE A 124 18.11 24.70 -6.61
C ILE A 124 19.44 25.38 -6.88
N ASP A 125 19.81 26.43 -6.12
CA ASP A 125 21.07 27.15 -6.31
C ASP A 125 22.28 26.30 -5.91
N TYR A 126 22.16 25.47 -4.87
CA TYR A 126 23.20 24.48 -4.51
C TYR A 126 23.47 23.51 -5.67
N LEU A 127 22.41 23.01 -6.33
CA LEU A 127 22.56 22.11 -7.47
C LEU A 127 23.15 22.83 -8.69
N LYS A 128 22.70 24.05 -8.98
CA LYS A 128 23.24 24.88 -10.08
C LYS A 128 24.72 25.18 -9.90
N ALA A 129 25.16 25.50 -8.66
CA ALA A 129 26.57 25.73 -8.36
C ALA A 129 27.45 24.50 -8.61
N LYS A 130 26.86 23.29 -8.59
CA LYS A 130 27.51 22.02 -8.94
C LYS A 130 27.31 21.60 -10.39
N GLY A 131 26.70 22.45 -11.24
CA GLY A 131 26.40 22.14 -12.64
C GLY A 131 25.30 21.09 -12.82
N ILE A 132 24.50 20.83 -11.81
CA ILE A 132 23.41 19.83 -11.85
C ILE A 132 22.13 20.53 -12.29
N THR A 133 21.65 20.18 -13.48
CA THR A 133 20.44 20.72 -14.11
C THR A 133 19.26 19.74 -14.13
N LYS A 134 19.51 18.47 -13.83
CA LYS A 134 18.50 17.40 -13.72
C LYS A 134 18.83 16.50 -12.52
N LEU A 135 17.81 16.10 -11.76
CA LEU A 135 17.97 15.12 -10.69
C LEU A 135 18.05 13.71 -11.30
N ASP A 136 19.21 13.08 -11.17
CA ASP A 136 19.35 11.65 -11.46
C ASP A 136 18.75 10.85 -10.27
N PRO A 137 17.76 9.97 -10.52
CA PRO A 137 17.15 9.17 -9.45
C PRO A 137 18.14 8.29 -8.66
N ARG A 138 19.35 8.09 -9.17
CA ARG A 138 20.40 7.31 -8.49
C ARG A 138 21.43 8.20 -7.78
N SER A 139 21.23 9.51 -7.80
CA SER A 139 22.11 10.48 -7.13
C SER A 139 21.78 10.62 -5.65
N VAL A 140 22.80 10.88 -4.83
CA VAL A 140 22.67 11.24 -3.43
C VAL A 140 21.79 12.48 -3.20
N ASN A 141 21.68 13.38 -4.19
CA ASN A 141 20.85 14.59 -4.12
C ASN A 141 19.35 14.30 -4.20
N THR A 142 18.94 13.06 -4.40
CA THR A 142 17.54 12.63 -4.37
C THR A 142 17.14 11.97 -3.04
N ILE A 143 18.09 11.84 -2.11
CA ILE A 143 17.83 11.30 -0.78
C ILE A 143 17.33 12.44 0.11
N THR A 144 16.10 12.32 0.63
CA THR A 144 15.64 13.13 1.76
C THR A 144 15.94 12.39 3.07
N VAL A 145 15.76 13.01 4.22
CA VAL A 145 15.96 12.32 5.49
C VAL A 145 15.00 11.14 5.59
N PRO A 146 15.44 9.89 5.74
CA PRO A 146 14.54 8.75 5.81
C PRO A 146 13.55 8.85 6.97
N GLY A 147 12.26 8.65 6.70
CA GLY A 147 11.21 8.85 7.71
C GLY A 147 10.70 7.57 8.39
N CYS A 148 11.04 6.39 7.87
CA CYS A 148 10.47 5.11 8.29
C CYS A 148 10.56 4.87 9.81
N VAL A 149 11.76 4.95 10.38
CA VAL A 149 12.01 4.64 11.80
C VAL A 149 11.34 5.66 12.74
N ALA A 150 11.34 6.94 12.37
CA ALA A 150 10.62 7.96 13.13
C ALA A 150 9.09 7.72 13.10
N GLY A 151 8.58 7.26 11.95
CA GLY A 151 7.18 6.85 11.83
C GLY A 151 6.82 5.68 12.75
N TRP A 152 7.66 4.64 12.81
CA TRP A 152 7.48 3.54 13.76
C TRP A 152 7.45 4.03 15.21
N ASP A 153 8.39 4.90 15.59
CA ASP A 153 8.47 5.41 16.96
C ASP A 153 7.26 6.28 17.33
N ALA A 154 6.78 7.12 16.40
CA ALA A 154 5.58 7.93 16.59
C ALA A 154 4.32 7.07 16.75
N LEU A 155 4.15 6.04 15.91
CA LEU A 155 3.06 5.07 16.01
C LEU A 155 3.10 4.33 17.34
N ARG A 156 4.28 3.78 17.71
CA ARG A 156 4.48 3.04 18.95
C ARG A 156 4.22 3.91 20.18
N LYS A 157 4.73 5.14 20.22
CA LYS A 157 4.55 6.04 21.36
C LYS A 157 3.09 6.42 21.60
N LYS A 158 2.29 6.55 20.53
CA LYS A 158 0.90 6.99 20.65
C LYS A 158 -0.08 5.86 20.89
N PHE A 159 0.13 4.71 20.25
CA PHE A 159 -0.84 3.60 20.25
C PHE A 159 -0.24 2.25 20.64
N GLY A 160 1.09 2.07 20.52
CA GLY A 160 1.73 0.79 20.77
C GLY A 160 1.67 0.35 22.22
N THR A 161 1.67 -0.94 22.43
CA THR A 161 1.65 -1.58 23.75
C THR A 161 2.92 -2.41 24.01
N LYS A 162 3.73 -2.65 22.96
CA LYS A 162 4.93 -3.48 23.02
C LYS A 162 6.19 -2.66 22.82
N PRO A 163 7.32 -3.06 23.43
CA PRO A 163 8.63 -2.43 23.18
C PRO A 163 9.18 -2.83 21.82
N PHE A 164 10.05 -2.00 21.24
CA PHE A 164 10.72 -2.33 19.97
C PHE A 164 11.49 -3.65 20.00
N SER A 165 12.04 -4.06 21.15
CA SER A 165 12.73 -5.34 21.30
C SER A 165 11.84 -6.55 20.98
N GLU A 166 10.54 -6.49 21.26
CA GLU A 166 9.58 -7.50 20.85
C GLU A 166 9.19 -7.32 19.38
N LEU A 167 8.87 -6.09 18.97
CA LEU A 167 8.35 -5.79 17.62
C LEU A 167 9.37 -6.13 16.52
N LEU A 168 10.65 -5.88 16.75
CA LEU A 168 11.71 -6.12 15.77
C LEU A 168 12.31 -7.53 15.85
N GLY A 169 11.91 -8.35 16.82
CA GLY A 169 12.48 -9.67 17.07
C GLY A 169 12.45 -10.61 15.87
N SER A 170 11.32 -10.67 15.13
CA SER A 170 11.21 -11.49 13.93
C SER A 170 12.11 -10.98 12.79
N ALA A 171 12.18 -9.67 12.59
CA ALA A 171 13.05 -9.07 11.56
C ALA A 171 14.53 -9.32 11.86
N ILE A 172 14.96 -9.18 13.11
CA ILE A 172 16.33 -9.50 13.56
C ILE A 172 16.61 -10.99 13.30
N PHE A 173 15.71 -11.88 13.72
CA PHE A 173 15.86 -13.32 13.52
C PHE A 173 16.07 -13.69 12.06
N TYR A 174 15.19 -13.23 11.17
CA TYR A 174 15.31 -13.54 9.74
C TYR A 174 16.54 -12.87 9.09
N ALA A 175 16.92 -11.69 9.53
CA ALA A 175 18.12 -11.02 9.01
C ALA A 175 19.42 -11.80 9.36
N GLU A 176 19.51 -12.41 10.55
CA GLU A 176 20.66 -13.20 10.99
C GLU A 176 20.64 -14.64 10.46
N ASN A 177 19.51 -15.31 10.61
CA ASN A 177 19.42 -16.75 10.31
C ASN A 177 19.06 -17.00 8.85
N GLY A 178 18.51 -16.00 8.17
CA GLY A 178 18.10 -16.04 6.77
C GLY A 178 16.66 -16.45 6.56
N PHE A 179 16.18 -16.21 5.35
CA PHE A 179 14.88 -16.62 4.86
C PHE A 179 14.99 -17.05 3.39
N PRO A 180 14.17 -17.99 2.92
CA PRO A 180 14.17 -18.40 1.51
C PRO A 180 13.53 -17.30 0.65
N LEU A 181 14.14 -16.94 -0.49
CA LEU A 181 13.57 -15.98 -1.43
C LEU A 181 12.29 -16.56 -2.05
N PRO A 182 11.18 -15.80 -1.99
CA PRO A 182 9.92 -16.20 -2.58
C PRO A 182 9.91 -16.02 -4.12
N GLU A 183 8.88 -16.53 -4.79
CA GLU A 183 8.83 -16.61 -6.25
C GLU A 183 8.86 -15.23 -6.92
N ILE A 184 7.99 -14.33 -6.53
CA ILE A 184 7.87 -12.99 -7.15
C ILE A 184 9.05 -12.12 -6.70
N GLY A 185 9.42 -12.19 -5.41
CA GLY A 185 10.55 -11.47 -4.85
C GLY A 185 11.87 -11.80 -5.55
N ALA A 186 12.14 -13.06 -5.86
CA ALA A 186 13.35 -13.49 -6.54
C ALA A 186 13.49 -12.89 -7.95
N ARG A 187 12.38 -12.64 -8.64
CA ARG A 187 12.38 -12.00 -9.97
C ARG A 187 12.78 -10.51 -9.89
N SER A 188 12.42 -9.83 -8.81
CA SER A 188 12.67 -8.40 -8.59
C SER A 188 13.94 -8.12 -7.79
N TRP A 189 14.65 -9.16 -7.31
CA TRP A 189 15.73 -9.04 -6.32
C TRP A 189 16.92 -8.21 -6.78
N ILE A 190 17.33 -8.27 -8.06
CA ILE A 190 18.48 -7.52 -8.57
C ILE A 190 18.09 -6.65 -9.76
N THR A 191 18.52 -5.39 -9.68
CA THR A 191 18.39 -4.41 -10.76
C THR A 191 19.77 -4.10 -11.35
N ALA A 192 19.99 -4.43 -12.62
CA ALA A 192 21.29 -4.24 -13.29
C ALA A 192 21.79 -2.78 -13.24
N ALA A 193 20.88 -1.80 -13.27
CA ALA A 193 21.22 -0.38 -13.19
C ALA A 193 21.85 0.03 -11.84
N LEU A 194 21.76 -0.81 -10.81
CA LEU A 194 22.26 -0.52 -9.45
C LEU A 194 23.61 -1.18 -9.12
N LEU A 195 24.13 -2.03 -10.00
CA LEU A 195 25.36 -2.80 -9.73
C LEU A 195 26.60 -1.91 -9.45
N LYS A 196 26.58 -0.66 -9.89
CA LYS A 196 27.65 0.30 -9.65
C LYS A 196 27.42 1.19 -8.42
N GLN A 197 26.28 1.06 -7.75
CA GLN A 197 25.98 1.87 -6.58
C GLN A 197 26.79 1.38 -5.37
N PRO A 198 27.35 2.31 -4.57
CA PRO A 198 28.16 1.95 -3.40
C PRO A 198 27.39 1.07 -2.41
N GLY A 199 27.98 -0.05 -2.00
CA GLY A 199 27.43 -0.98 -1.03
C GLY A 199 26.28 -1.87 -1.53
N TYR A 200 25.80 -1.71 -2.80
CA TYR A 200 24.67 -2.46 -3.32
C TYR A 200 24.95 -3.95 -3.49
N GLN A 201 26.08 -4.27 -4.17
CA GLN A 201 26.41 -5.68 -4.44
C GLN A 201 26.77 -6.41 -3.14
N GLU A 202 27.54 -5.77 -2.28
CA GLU A 202 27.97 -6.32 -0.98
C GLU A 202 26.77 -6.66 -0.09
N THR A 203 25.69 -5.87 -0.20
CA THR A 203 24.49 -6.05 0.62
C THR A 203 23.52 -7.06 0.03
N TYR A 204 23.27 -7.01 -1.29
CA TYR A 204 22.15 -7.75 -1.92
C TYR A 204 22.59 -8.90 -2.83
N MET A 205 23.90 -9.08 -3.04
CA MET A 205 24.47 -10.15 -3.85
C MET A 205 25.51 -10.96 -3.06
N PRO A 206 25.11 -11.86 -2.16
CA PRO A 206 26.03 -12.67 -1.39
C PRO A 206 27.04 -13.37 -2.31
N ASN A 207 28.34 -13.23 -2.00
CA ASN A 207 29.43 -13.76 -2.83
C ASN A 207 29.43 -13.27 -4.29
N GLY A 208 28.87 -12.10 -4.58
CA GLY A 208 28.75 -11.53 -5.91
C GLY A 208 27.73 -12.24 -6.82
N VAL A 209 26.91 -13.13 -6.26
CA VAL A 209 25.94 -13.94 -7.01
C VAL A 209 24.52 -13.40 -6.77
N ARG A 210 23.75 -13.25 -7.85
CA ARG A 210 22.32 -12.93 -7.76
C ARG A 210 21.56 -14.08 -7.08
N PRO A 211 20.89 -13.83 -5.94
CA PRO A 211 20.05 -14.82 -5.29
C PRO A 211 18.86 -15.25 -6.17
N ARG A 212 18.44 -16.50 -6.06
CA ARG A 212 17.35 -17.13 -6.82
C ARG A 212 16.24 -17.60 -5.90
N LEU A 213 15.11 -17.98 -6.49
CA LEU A 213 14.00 -18.62 -5.78
C LEU A 213 14.53 -19.78 -4.90
N GLY A 214 14.19 -19.73 -3.61
CA GLY A 214 14.56 -20.73 -2.61
C GLY A 214 15.94 -20.54 -1.98
N ASP A 215 16.82 -19.69 -2.53
CA ASP A 215 18.10 -19.38 -1.90
C ASP A 215 17.88 -18.68 -0.55
N ILE A 216 18.69 -19.05 0.45
CA ILE A 216 18.63 -18.45 1.78
C ILE A 216 19.40 -17.12 1.77
N PHE A 217 18.67 -16.03 1.93
CA PHE A 217 19.27 -14.70 2.04
C PHE A 217 19.41 -14.28 3.50
N LYS A 218 20.57 -13.73 3.85
CA LYS A 218 20.90 -13.17 5.18
C LYS A 218 21.39 -11.73 5.02
N ASN A 219 21.12 -10.91 6.04
CA ASN A 219 21.60 -9.54 6.11
C ASN A 219 21.97 -9.17 7.56
N PRO A 220 23.13 -9.64 8.07
CA PRO A 220 23.55 -9.38 9.45
C PRO A 220 23.73 -7.89 9.77
N ALA A 221 24.11 -7.08 8.78
CA ALA A 221 24.23 -5.63 8.95
C ALA A 221 22.86 -4.99 9.24
N LEU A 222 21.80 -5.42 8.55
CA LEU A 222 20.44 -4.96 8.83
C LEU A 222 19.95 -5.44 10.19
N ALA A 223 20.31 -6.67 10.62
CA ALA A 223 20.00 -7.16 11.96
C ALA A 223 20.58 -6.23 13.04
N GLU A 224 21.82 -5.80 12.86
CA GLU A 224 22.46 -4.85 13.80
C GLU A 224 21.74 -3.50 13.78
N SER A 225 21.38 -2.98 12.61
CA SER A 225 20.59 -1.75 12.50
C SER A 225 19.24 -1.86 13.23
N PHE A 226 18.54 -2.99 13.14
CA PHE A 226 17.33 -3.24 13.92
C PHE A 226 17.60 -3.30 15.43
N ARG A 227 18.74 -3.87 15.88
CA ARG A 227 19.11 -3.88 17.30
C ARG A 227 19.33 -2.48 17.86
N GLN A 228 19.97 -1.60 17.09
CA GLN A 228 20.17 -0.21 17.52
C GLN A 228 18.80 0.49 17.73
N VAL A 229 17.84 0.27 16.83
CA VAL A 229 16.48 0.79 17.01
C VAL A 229 15.76 0.09 18.16
N ALA A 230 15.91 -1.22 18.32
CA ALA A 230 15.32 -1.98 19.43
C ALA A 230 15.78 -1.48 20.80
N ALA A 231 17.05 -1.11 20.92
CA ALA A 231 17.66 -0.65 22.16
C ALA A 231 17.39 0.84 22.46
N HIS A 232 17.37 1.69 21.43
CA HIS A 232 17.42 3.14 21.59
C HIS A 232 16.25 3.88 20.92
N GLY A 233 15.30 3.16 20.31
CA GLY A 233 14.17 3.74 19.58
C GLY A 233 14.62 4.62 18.42
N ARG A 234 13.89 5.73 18.21
CA ARG A 234 14.22 6.73 17.18
C ARG A 234 15.68 7.20 17.25
N ASP A 235 16.18 7.48 18.44
CA ASP A 235 17.53 8.01 18.62
C ASP A 235 18.62 7.02 18.19
N GLY A 236 18.36 5.71 18.22
CA GLY A 236 19.25 4.68 17.67
C GLY A 236 19.47 4.78 16.16
N TYR A 237 18.63 5.52 15.45
CA TYR A 237 18.77 5.75 14.00
C TYR A 237 19.22 7.19 13.67
N TYR A 238 18.63 8.20 14.33
CA TYR A 238 18.79 9.60 13.95
C TYR A 238 19.89 10.33 14.73
N LYS A 239 20.48 9.69 15.74
CA LYS A 239 21.57 10.22 16.56
C LYS A 239 22.68 9.20 16.76
N GLY A 240 23.82 9.63 17.29
CA GLY A 240 24.97 8.79 17.63
C GLY A 240 25.59 8.07 16.43
N LYS A 241 26.19 6.92 16.68
CA LYS A 241 27.04 6.20 15.72
C LYS A 241 26.37 5.86 14.39
N MET A 242 25.08 5.47 14.42
CA MET A 242 24.38 5.16 13.17
C MET A 242 24.20 6.43 12.32
N ALA A 243 23.68 7.52 12.89
CA ALA A 243 23.53 8.78 12.17
C ALA A 243 24.88 9.32 11.65
N GLU A 244 25.93 9.24 12.46
CA GLU A 244 27.29 9.62 12.07
C GLU A 244 27.77 8.83 10.84
N ASN A 245 27.58 7.51 10.85
CA ASN A 245 27.94 6.64 9.72
C ASN A 245 27.14 7.00 8.47
N LEU A 246 25.79 7.10 8.59
CA LEU A 246 24.92 7.41 7.46
C LEU A 246 25.24 8.77 6.85
N VAL A 247 25.35 9.82 7.67
CA VAL A 247 25.66 11.18 7.20
C VAL A 247 27.07 11.28 6.61
N SER A 248 28.07 10.66 7.23
CA SER A 248 29.44 10.63 6.71
C SER A 248 29.47 9.97 5.32
N PHE A 249 28.80 8.83 5.16
CA PHE A 249 28.68 8.16 3.87
C PHE A 249 27.99 9.04 2.82
N LEU A 250 26.84 9.63 3.14
CA LEU A 250 26.09 10.50 2.21
C LEU A 250 26.92 11.71 1.77
N ARG A 251 27.67 12.31 2.69
CA ARG A 251 28.58 13.42 2.38
C ARG A 251 29.75 13.00 1.49
N ALA A 252 30.31 11.82 1.74
CA ALA A 252 31.36 11.26 0.88
C ALA A 252 30.89 11.02 -0.56
N GLN A 253 29.58 10.76 -0.75
CA GLN A 253 28.95 10.69 -2.07
C GLN A 253 28.59 12.07 -2.65
N GLY A 254 28.93 13.18 -2.00
CA GLY A 254 28.64 14.55 -2.43
C GLY A 254 27.31 15.11 -1.99
N GLY A 255 26.62 14.46 -1.06
CA GLY A 255 25.35 14.90 -0.48
C GLY A 255 25.49 16.10 0.45
N ALA A 256 24.40 16.84 0.65
CA ALA A 256 24.29 18.01 1.51
C ALA A 256 23.86 17.70 2.96
N HIS A 257 23.69 16.43 3.30
CA HIS A 257 23.16 15.99 4.60
C HIS A 257 24.06 16.36 5.77
N THR A 258 23.42 16.70 6.91
CA THR A 258 24.08 16.99 8.18
C THR A 258 23.48 16.13 9.30
N LEU A 259 24.20 16.00 10.42
CA LEU A 259 23.67 15.34 11.63
C LEU A 259 22.43 16.07 12.18
N GLU A 260 22.41 17.41 12.03
CA GLU A 260 21.26 18.22 12.44
C GLU A 260 20.02 17.91 11.60
N ASP A 261 20.13 17.74 10.26
CA ASP A 261 19.00 17.35 9.41
C ASP A 261 18.35 16.04 9.88
N PHE A 262 19.17 15.07 10.33
CA PHE A 262 18.69 13.80 10.87
C PHE A 262 18.09 13.97 12.27
N ALA A 263 18.81 14.64 13.18
CA ALA A 263 18.38 14.82 14.56
C ALA A 263 17.05 15.57 14.69
N ASP A 264 16.84 16.58 13.85
CA ASP A 264 15.65 17.44 13.85
C ASP A 264 14.43 16.79 13.18
N PHE A 265 14.61 15.69 12.43
CA PHE A 265 13.50 15.09 11.70
C PHE A 265 12.41 14.56 12.63
N GLU A 266 11.19 15.06 12.49
CA GLU A 266 10.01 14.60 13.20
C GLU A 266 8.86 14.30 12.22
N PRO A 267 8.15 13.16 12.39
CA PRO A 267 6.93 12.89 11.66
C PRO A 267 5.79 13.82 12.14
N GLU A 268 4.79 13.99 11.29
CA GLU A 268 3.66 14.89 11.54
C GLU A 268 2.34 14.11 11.65
N TRP A 269 1.62 14.32 12.75
CA TRP A 269 0.25 13.88 12.86
C TRP A 269 -0.67 14.84 12.11
N VAL A 270 -1.44 14.32 11.17
CA VAL A 270 -2.32 15.09 10.28
C VAL A 270 -3.76 14.59 10.38
N GLU A 271 -4.73 15.48 10.15
CA GLU A 271 -6.12 15.08 9.98
C GLU A 271 -6.30 14.49 8.57
N PRO A 272 -6.78 13.24 8.42
CA PRO A 272 -7.09 12.68 7.12
C PRO A 272 -8.17 13.51 6.40
N ILE A 273 -7.99 13.68 5.09
CA ILE A 273 -9.00 14.27 4.22
C ILE A 273 -9.99 13.20 3.78
N SER A 274 -11.25 13.57 3.54
CA SER A 274 -12.27 12.61 3.13
C SER A 274 -13.22 13.14 2.06
N THR A 275 -13.93 12.20 1.43
CA THR A 275 -15.12 12.47 0.64
C THR A 275 -16.17 11.38 0.87
N THR A 276 -17.41 11.68 0.56
CA THR A 276 -18.47 10.67 0.47
C THR A 276 -18.51 10.10 -0.95
N TYR A 277 -18.70 8.77 -1.06
CA TYR A 277 -18.93 8.10 -2.32
C TYR A 277 -20.05 7.07 -2.16
N ARG A 278 -21.21 7.33 -2.74
CA ARG A 278 -22.42 6.49 -2.66
C ARG A 278 -22.76 6.03 -1.24
N GLY A 279 -22.63 6.97 -0.29
CA GLY A 279 -22.90 6.75 1.13
C GLY A 279 -21.79 6.06 1.92
N TRP A 280 -20.64 5.78 1.33
CA TRP A 280 -19.39 5.47 2.03
C TRP A 280 -18.59 6.74 2.26
N GLU A 281 -17.94 6.86 3.39
CA GLU A 281 -16.94 7.87 3.67
C GLU A 281 -15.55 7.28 3.40
N VAL A 282 -14.79 7.90 2.49
CA VAL A 282 -13.47 7.44 2.04
C VAL A 282 -12.42 8.46 2.46
N PHE A 283 -11.36 7.98 3.10
CA PHE A 283 -10.30 8.79 3.69
C PHE A 283 -8.96 8.53 3.04
N GLU A 284 -8.19 9.59 2.88
CA GLU A 284 -6.79 9.58 2.44
C GLU A 284 -5.99 10.56 3.29
N LEU A 285 -4.65 10.54 3.20
CA LEU A 285 -3.86 11.59 3.83
C LEU A 285 -3.86 12.87 3.00
N PRO A 286 -3.76 14.04 3.67
CA PRO A 286 -3.66 15.33 2.98
C PRO A 286 -2.32 15.45 2.21
N PRO A 287 -2.15 16.48 1.35
CA PRO A 287 -0.86 16.84 0.76
C PRO A 287 0.26 16.94 1.84
N ASN A 288 1.46 16.59 1.49
CA ASN A 288 2.17 16.45 0.21
C ASN A 288 1.90 15.13 -0.57
N GLY A 289 0.98 14.25 -0.12
CA GLY A 289 0.61 13.02 -0.80
C GLY A 289 -0.39 13.21 -1.95
N GLN A 290 -0.53 12.17 -2.80
CA GLN A 290 -1.48 12.16 -3.92
C GLN A 290 -2.91 11.68 -3.53
N GLY A 291 -3.23 11.50 -2.26
CA GLY A 291 -4.55 11.02 -1.81
C GLY A 291 -5.72 11.88 -2.28
N VAL A 292 -5.52 13.20 -2.38
CA VAL A 292 -6.52 14.12 -2.91
C VAL A 292 -6.97 13.75 -4.34
N ALA A 293 -6.08 13.18 -5.16
CA ALA A 293 -6.44 12.74 -6.52
C ALA A 293 -7.37 11.53 -6.50
N ALA A 294 -7.17 10.57 -5.58
CA ALA A 294 -8.08 9.42 -5.43
C ALA A 294 -9.49 9.87 -5.05
N LEU A 295 -9.62 10.78 -4.08
CA LEU A 295 -10.89 11.34 -3.65
C LEU A 295 -11.56 12.19 -4.75
N SER A 296 -10.78 12.99 -5.50
CA SER A 296 -11.29 13.75 -6.65
C SER A 296 -11.81 12.82 -7.75
N MET A 297 -11.11 11.73 -8.05
CA MET A 297 -11.59 10.72 -8.99
C MET A 297 -12.93 10.15 -8.57
N LEU A 298 -13.09 9.76 -7.30
CA LEU A 298 -14.35 9.24 -6.78
C LEU A 298 -15.48 10.27 -6.93
N ASN A 299 -15.23 11.53 -6.61
CA ASN A 299 -16.20 12.60 -6.77
C ASN A 299 -16.64 12.80 -8.23
N ILE A 300 -15.71 12.71 -9.18
CA ILE A 300 -16.03 12.76 -10.62
C ILE A 300 -16.84 11.53 -11.04
N MET A 301 -16.38 10.33 -10.67
CA MET A 301 -17.01 9.05 -11.00
C MET A 301 -18.44 8.93 -10.44
N GLU A 302 -18.73 9.56 -9.29
CA GLU A 302 -20.07 9.53 -8.67
C GLU A 302 -21.17 10.13 -9.54
N ASN A 303 -20.82 10.98 -10.53
CA ASN A 303 -21.78 11.57 -11.48
C ASN A 303 -22.23 10.60 -12.59
N PHE A 304 -21.70 9.37 -12.63
CA PHE A 304 -22.03 8.36 -13.65
C PHE A 304 -22.61 7.10 -13.00
N PRO A 305 -23.54 6.41 -13.65
CA PRO A 305 -24.17 5.20 -13.11
C PRO A 305 -23.28 3.96 -13.37
N LEU A 306 -22.10 3.89 -12.72
CA LEU A 306 -21.11 2.83 -12.97
C LEU A 306 -21.66 1.43 -12.73
N LYS A 307 -22.54 1.26 -11.74
CA LYS A 307 -23.22 0.00 -11.46
C LYS A 307 -24.01 -0.49 -12.69
N ASP A 308 -24.72 0.41 -13.37
CA ASP A 308 -25.56 0.07 -14.53
C ASP A 308 -24.70 -0.21 -15.77
N TYR A 309 -23.52 0.41 -15.86
CA TYR A 309 -22.56 0.13 -16.93
C TYR A 309 -21.95 -1.27 -16.82
N GLY A 310 -21.85 -1.81 -15.59
CA GLY A 310 -21.26 -3.10 -15.31
C GLY A 310 -19.74 -3.06 -15.11
N HIS A 311 -19.25 -4.00 -14.30
CA HIS A 311 -17.83 -4.12 -13.98
C HIS A 311 -16.99 -4.34 -15.24
N ASN A 312 -15.92 -3.58 -15.37
CA ASN A 312 -14.96 -3.64 -16.50
C ASN A 312 -15.62 -3.52 -17.90
N SER A 313 -16.79 -2.92 -18.01
CA SER A 313 -17.37 -2.53 -19.30
C SER A 313 -16.59 -1.37 -19.92
N ALA A 314 -16.69 -1.18 -21.23
CA ALA A 314 -16.04 -0.07 -21.92
C ALA A 314 -16.51 1.30 -21.38
N ALA A 315 -17.79 1.44 -21.03
CA ALA A 315 -18.35 2.67 -20.46
C ALA A 315 -17.78 2.96 -19.07
N ALA A 316 -17.77 1.97 -18.16
CA ALA A 316 -17.24 2.14 -16.81
C ALA A 316 -15.72 2.45 -16.83
N LEU A 317 -14.95 1.69 -17.61
CA LEU A 317 -13.50 1.91 -17.74
C LEU A 317 -13.19 3.27 -18.37
N HIS A 318 -13.96 3.70 -19.38
CA HIS A 318 -13.80 5.01 -20.00
C HIS A 318 -13.98 6.13 -18.96
N VAL A 319 -15.05 6.11 -18.18
CA VAL A 319 -15.27 7.10 -17.11
C VAL A 319 -14.12 7.11 -16.11
N MET A 320 -13.65 5.94 -15.65
CA MET A 320 -12.55 5.86 -14.68
C MET A 320 -11.23 6.42 -15.24
N ILE A 321 -10.94 6.16 -16.53
CA ILE A 321 -9.74 6.66 -17.20
C ILE A 321 -9.81 8.18 -17.37
N GLU A 322 -10.96 8.70 -17.82
CA GLU A 322 -11.14 10.16 -17.99
C GLU A 322 -11.12 10.88 -16.63
N ALA A 323 -11.78 10.32 -15.60
CA ALA A 323 -11.72 10.86 -14.24
C ALA A 323 -10.29 10.93 -13.70
N LYS A 324 -9.46 9.90 -14.00
CA LYS A 324 -8.03 9.91 -13.66
C LYS A 324 -7.32 11.08 -14.30
N LYS A 325 -7.50 11.30 -15.59
CA LYS A 325 -6.82 12.39 -16.31
C LYS A 325 -7.15 13.75 -15.69
N LEU A 326 -8.43 13.99 -15.40
CA LEU A 326 -8.91 15.24 -14.81
C LEU A 326 -8.37 15.47 -13.40
N ALA A 327 -8.45 14.47 -12.52
CA ALA A 327 -7.96 14.59 -11.13
C ALA A 327 -6.44 14.76 -11.05
N TYR A 328 -5.69 14.08 -11.93
CA TYR A 328 -4.23 14.19 -11.95
C TYR A 328 -3.74 15.51 -12.54
N ALA A 329 -4.47 16.08 -13.49
CA ALA A 329 -4.16 17.41 -13.99
C ALA A 329 -4.25 18.47 -12.87
N ASP A 330 -5.29 18.39 -12.03
CA ASP A 330 -5.44 19.31 -10.88
C ASP A 330 -4.40 19.02 -9.80
N MET A 331 -4.11 17.76 -9.51
CA MET A 331 -3.06 17.38 -8.56
C MET A 331 -1.69 17.91 -8.98
N ALA A 332 -1.31 17.73 -10.23
CA ALA A 332 -0.02 18.20 -10.75
C ALA A 332 0.14 19.72 -10.65
N ARG A 333 -0.97 20.46 -10.75
CA ARG A 333 -0.97 21.89 -10.63
C ARG A 333 -0.82 22.40 -9.20
N TYR A 334 -1.53 21.78 -8.25
CA TYR A 334 -1.78 22.39 -6.95
C TYR A 334 -1.05 21.72 -5.79
N VAL A 335 -0.64 20.44 -5.92
CA VAL A 335 -0.15 19.68 -4.79
C VAL A 335 1.37 19.83 -4.61
N GLY A 336 1.76 20.17 -3.41
CA GLY A 336 3.13 20.24 -2.93
C GLY A 336 3.15 20.19 -1.41
N ASP A 337 4.26 20.54 -0.79
CA ASP A 337 4.37 20.65 0.67
C ASP A 337 3.60 21.87 1.17
N PRO A 338 2.52 21.70 1.98
CA PRO A 338 1.68 22.81 2.44
C PRO A 338 2.43 23.86 3.26
N ARG A 339 3.60 23.52 3.82
CA ARG A 339 4.46 24.48 4.55
C ARG A 339 5.12 25.51 3.62
N PHE A 340 5.15 25.24 2.30
CA PHE A 340 5.77 26.11 1.28
C PHE A 340 4.76 26.83 0.38
N GLY A 341 3.48 26.58 0.56
CA GLY A 341 2.40 27.24 -0.17
C GLY A 341 1.05 26.55 0.04
N PRO A 342 -0.06 27.29 -0.09
CA PRO A 342 -1.39 26.73 0.13
C PRO A 342 -1.75 25.70 -0.94
N VAL A 343 -2.36 24.58 -0.51
CA VAL A 343 -2.97 23.59 -1.41
C VAL A 343 -4.49 23.67 -1.25
N PRO A 344 -5.27 23.93 -2.31
CA PRO A 344 -6.72 24.17 -2.23
C PRO A 344 -7.50 22.85 -2.12
N VAL A 345 -7.24 22.06 -1.07
CA VAL A 345 -7.83 20.73 -0.87
C VAL A 345 -9.35 20.77 -0.84
N LYS A 346 -9.93 21.75 -0.16
CA LYS A 346 -11.39 21.88 -0.03
C LYS A 346 -12.06 22.10 -1.38
N GLU A 347 -11.49 22.93 -2.21
CA GLU A 347 -11.97 23.24 -3.56
C GLU A 347 -11.79 22.03 -4.47
N MET A 348 -10.62 21.36 -4.43
CA MET A 348 -10.35 20.14 -5.21
C MET A 348 -11.31 19.00 -4.89
N LEU A 349 -11.80 18.92 -3.66
CA LEU A 349 -12.74 17.88 -3.20
C LEU A 349 -14.21 18.33 -3.24
N SER A 350 -14.51 19.54 -3.71
CA SER A 350 -15.89 19.99 -3.79
C SER A 350 -16.68 19.18 -4.83
N LYS A 351 -17.93 18.86 -4.49
CA LYS A 351 -18.84 18.13 -5.41
C LYS A 351 -19.20 19.00 -6.63
N ASP A 352 -19.21 20.32 -6.47
CA ASP A 352 -19.46 21.25 -7.56
C ASP A 352 -18.33 21.24 -8.60
N LEU A 353 -17.07 21.28 -8.17
CA LEU A 353 -15.93 21.10 -9.08
C LEU A 353 -15.98 19.72 -9.76
N ALA A 354 -16.28 18.68 -9.01
CA ALA A 354 -16.40 17.33 -9.56
C ALA A 354 -17.48 17.22 -10.63
N LYS A 355 -18.63 17.87 -10.45
CA LYS A 355 -19.70 17.95 -11.44
C LYS A 355 -19.25 18.69 -12.70
N GLN A 356 -18.55 19.82 -12.55
CA GLN A 356 -17.98 20.56 -13.67
C GLN A 356 -16.96 19.71 -14.44
N ARG A 357 -16.11 18.98 -13.72
CA ARG A 357 -15.11 18.07 -14.32
C ARG A 357 -15.78 16.88 -15.02
N ALA A 358 -16.81 16.28 -14.42
CA ALA A 358 -17.57 15.20 -15.03
C ALA A 358 -18.24 15.61 -16.35
N ALA A 359 -18.71 16.86 -16.44
CA ALA A 359 -19.30 17.40 -17.68
C ALA A 359 -18.31 17.53 -18.86
N LEU A 360 -16.98 17.43 -18.59
CA LEU A 360 -15.96 17.43 -19.63
C LEU A 360 -15.72 16.03 -20.22
N ILE A 361 -16.29 14.97 -19.63
CA ILE A 361 -16.16 13.60 -20.13
C ILE A 361 -17.14 13.38 -21.26
N ASP A 362 -16.62 13.24 -22.48
CA ASP A 362 -17.39 12.82 -23.66
C ASP A 362 -17.40 11.30 -23.68
N MET A 363 -18.58 10.69 -23.52
CA MET A 363 -18.72 9.22 -23.43
C MET A 363 -18.30 8.46 -24.68
N ASP A 364 -18.23 9.12 -25.81
CA ASP A 364 -17.89 8.52 -27.10
C ASP A 364 -16.43 8.77 -27.50
N LYS A 365 -15.73 9.71 -26.84
CA LYS A 365 -14.41 10.13 -27.25
C LYS A 365 -13.46 10.40 -26.09
N ALA A 366 -12.28 9.77 -26.12
CA ALA A 366 -11.20 10.02 -25.15
C ALA A 366 -10.59 11.41 -25.33
N SER A 367 -10.37 12.12 -24.22
CA SER A 367 -9.63 13.37 -24.19
C SER A 367 -8.13 13.10 -24.02
N CYS A 368 -7.32 13.32 -25.06
CA CYS A 368 -5.87 13.12 -25.01
C CYS A 368 -5.12 14.35 -24.49
N LYS A 369 -5.79 15.49 -24.38
CA LYS A 369 -5.27 16.72 -23.78
C LYS A 369 -6.25 17.19 -22.74
N VAL A 370 -5.97 16.83 -21.50
CA VAL A 370 -6.76 17.32 -20.37
C VAL A 370 -6.02 18.51 -19.79
N LEU A 371 -6.65 19.68 -19.89
CA LEU A 371 -6.12 20.88 -19.24
C LEU A 371 -6.49 20.79 -17.76
N PRO A 372 -5.53 21.00 -16.84
CA PRO A 372 -5.89 21.42 -15.51
C PRO A 372 -6.69 22.72 -15.64
N SER A 373 -7.40 23.07 -14.61
CA SER A 373 -7.98 24.41 -14.50
C SER A 373 -6.85 25.47 -14.53
N GLU A 374 -6.26 25.72 -15.74
CA GLU A 374 -5.11 26.58 -16.04
C GLU A 374 -3.76 26.14 -15.41
N ILE A 375 -2.84 25.62 -16.18
CA ILE A 375 -1.36 25.52 -16.11
C ILE A 375 -0.83 24.12 -16.44
N ARG A 376 0.23 24.11 -17.24
CA ARG A 376 1.00 22.92 -17.66
C ARG A 376 2.06 22.56 -16.62
N GLN A 377 2.24 21.26 -16.40
CA GLN A 377 3.52 20.66 -16.00
C GLN A 377 3.64 19.22 -16.52
N GLU A 378 4.76 18.94 -17.17
CA GLU A 378 5.15 17.57 -17.47
C GLU A 378 5.84 16.98 -16.22
N LEU A 379 5.22 15.95 -15.63
CA LEU A 379 5.87 15.12 -14.63
C LEU A 379 6.19 13.77 -15.26
N ASP A 380 7.47 13.47 -15.38
CA ASP A 380 7.95 12.16 -15.80
C ASP A 380 7.58 11.11 -14.73
N ALA A 381 6.79 10.12 -15.13
CA ALA A 381 6.28 9.07 -14.27
C ALA A 381 7.30 7.93 -14.06
N HIS A 382 8.34 8.17 -13.27
CA HIS A 382 9.34 7.16 -12.93
C HIS A 382 9.34 6.90 -11.42
N GLY A 383 8.59 5.93 -10.97
CA GLY A 383 8.59 5.44 -9.60
C GLY A 383 7.42 4.51 -9.37
N ARG A 384 7.66 3.19 -9.31
CA ARG A 384 6.60 2.18 -9.27
C ARG A 384 6.66 1.25 -8.07
N GLU A 385 7.56 1.46 -7.10
CA GLU A 385 7.83 0.46 -6.09
C GLU A 385 7.56 0.98 -4.68
N THR A 386 6.69 0.26 -3.99
CA THR A 386 6.15 0.59 -2.67
C THR A 386 5.64 -0.70 -2.05
N ILE A 387 5.58 -0.82 -0.74
CA ILE A 387 4.75 -1.82 -0.08
C ILE A 387 3.58 -1.15 0.61
N TYR A 388 2.45 -1.82 0.59
CA TYR A 388 1.28 -1.52 1.38
C TYR A 388 0.96 -2.70 2.30
N MET A 389 0.44 -2.41 3.49
CA MET A 389 -0.06 -3.40 4.42
C MET A 389 -1.27 -2.87 5.19
N SER A 390 -2.13 -3.79 5.63
CA SER A 390 -3.28 -3.49 6.46
C SER A 390 -3.42 -4.49 7.58
N VAL A 391 -3.72 -3.99 8.77
CA VAL A 391 -3.88 -4.80 9.98
C VAL A 391 -5.19 -4.42 10.66
N VAL A 392 -5.95 -5.43 11.09
CA VAL A 392 -7.06 -5.27 12.04
C VAL A 392 -6.82 -6.16 13.25
N ASP A 393 -6.99 -5.63 14.46
CA ASP A 393 -6.93 -6.44 15.68
C ASP A 393 -8.33 -6.95 16.09
N LYS A 394 -8.37 -7.79 17.13
CA LYS A 394 -9.61 -8.37 17.64
C LYS A 394 -10.61 -7.34 18.19
N ASP A 395 -10.15 -6.15 18.55
CA ASP A 395 -10.94 -5.05 19.09
C ASP A 395 -11.46 -4.11 17.98
N GLY A 396 -11.13 -4.40 16.70
CA GLY A 396 -11.56 -3.66 15.53
C GLY A 396 -10.72 -2.43 15.21
N ASN A 397 -9.57 -2.21 15.89
CA ASN A 397 -8.64 -1.16 15.50
C ASN A 397 -7.99 -1.52 14.16
N ILE A 398 -7.85 -0.54 13.27
CA ILE A 398 -7.28 -0.76 11.94
C ILE A 398 -6.07 0.13 11.73
N VAL A 399 -5.01 -0.45 11.18
CA VAL A 399 -3.84 0.27 10.65
C VAL A 399 -3.74 0.03 9.15
N SER A 400 -3.80 1.10 8.40
CA SER A 400 -3.49 1.17 6.97
C SER A 400 -2.12 1.84 6.84
N LEU A 401 -1.09 1.08 6.48
CA LEU A 401 0.30 1.54 6.48
C LEU A 401 0.95 1.33 5.12
N ILE A 402 1.69 2.32 4.66
CA ILE A 402 2.42 2.28 3.41
C ILE A 402 3.85 2.79 3.61
N GLN A 403 4.81 2.11 3.01
CA GLN A 403 6.23 2.41 3.13
C GLN A 403 6.94 2.24 1.79
N SER A 404 7.95 3.07 1.49
CA SER A 404 8.53 3.07 0.16
C SER A 404 9.97 3.59 0.12
N ASN A 405 10.78 2.98 -0.76
CA ASN A 405 12.04 3.54 -1.26
C ASN A 405 11.86 4.34 -2.57
N TYR A 406 10.64 4.52 -3.07
CA TYR A 406 10.20 5.18 -4.30
C TYR A 406 10.46 4.36 -5.58
N ALA A 407 11.67 4.29 -6.10
CA ALA A 407 11.99 3.44 -7.25
C ALA A 407 12.95 2.33 -6.81
N GLY A 408 12.85 1.15 -7.38
CA GLY A 408 13.56 -0.06 -6.96
C GLY A 408 14.87 0.14 -6.22
N TYR A 409 14.94 -0.29 -4.96
CA TYR A 409 16.05 -0.03 -4.03
C TYR A 409 16.39 1.45 -3.79
N GLY A 410 15.51 2.40 -4.17
CA GLY A 410 15.80 3.83 -4.09
C GLY A 410 17.02 4.21 -4.92
N THR A 411 18.01 4.87 -4.31
CA THR A 411 19.28 5.17 -4.97
C THR A 411 20.14 3.92 -5.22
N GLY A 412 19.90 2.84 -4.49
CA GLY A 412 20.78 1.67 -4.42
C GLY A 412 22.00 1.87 -3.54
N MET A 413 22.23 3.07 -3.00
CA MET A 413 23.36 3.37 -2.11
C MET A 413 23.12 2.75 -0.74
N VAL A 414 24.10 2.03 -0.21
CA VAL A 414 24.07 1.42 1.12
C VAL A 414 25.32 1.86 1.88
N ALA A 415 25.12 2.49 3.04
CA ALA A 415 26.23 2.85 3.92
C ALA A 415 26.88 1.59 4.51
N PRO A 416 28.20 1.55 4.69
CA PRO A 416 28.88 0.41 5.30
C PRO A 416 28.25 0.01 6.64
N GLY A 417 27.91 -1.28 6.79
CA GLY A 417 27.32 -1.81 8.02
C GLY A 417 25.85 -1.45 8.29
N ALA A 418 25.19 -0.69 7.40
CA ALA A 418 23.77 -0.33 7.56
C ALA A 418 22.80 -1.44 7.12
N GLY A 419 23.11 -2.15 6.02
CA GLY A 419 22.31 -3.25 5.51
C GLY A 419 21.02 -2.85 4.81
N PHE A 420 20.76 -1.57 4.55
CA PHE A 420 19.61 -1.06 3.81
C PHE A 420 20.01 0.06 2.85
N SER A 421 19.28 0.19 1.74
CA SER A 421 19.47 1.28 0.77
C SER A 421 18.62 2.50 1.11
N PHE A 422 19.10 3.68 0.68
CA PHE A 422 18.35 4.92 0.81
C PHE A 422 17.37 5.09 -0.32
N HIS A 423 16.18 5.59 0.00
CA HIS A 423 15.18 5.96 -0.99
C HIS A 423 15.67 7.10 -1.90
N ASN A 424 14.98 7.30 -3.01
CA ASN A 424 15.29 8.37 -3.97
C ASN A 424 14.09 9.30 -4.21
N ARG A 425 13.31 9.55 -3.17
CA ARG A 425 12.06 10.32 -3.23
C ARG A 425 12.24 11.73 -3.78
N GLY A 426 13.36 12.37 -3.49
CA GLY A 426 13.69 13.71 -3.98
C GLY A 426 13.82 13.81 -5.50
N ALA A 427 13.91 12.69 -6.23
CA ALA A 427 13.85 12.70 -7.70
C ALA A 427 12.52 13.25 -8.25
N GLY A 428 11.46 13.27 -7.40
CA GLY A 428 10.17 13.85 -7.75
C GLY A 428 10.11 15.38 -7.69
N PHE A 429 11.12 16.07 -7.19
CA PHE A 429 11.13 17.53 -7.17
C PHE A 429 11.31 18.15 -8.55
N ASP A 430 10.68 19.31 -8.75
CA ASP A 430 10.91 20.19 -9.88
C ASP A 430 12.09 21.12 -9.60
N LEU A 431 12.96 21.31 -10.58
CA LEU A 431 14.08 22.27 -10.50
C LEU A 431 13.73 23.65 -11.06
N GLU A 432 12.53 23.82 -11.59
CA GLU A 432 11.99 25.11 -11.98
C GLU A 432 11.42 25.84 -10.76
N PRO A 433 11.88 27.07 -10.45
CA PRO A 433 11.36 27.84 -9.32
C PRO A 433 9.89 28.21 -9.47
N GLY A 434 9.20 28.38 -8.32
CA GLY A 434 7.84 28.94 -8.28
C GLY A 434 6.70 27.92 -8.47
N LYS A 435 7.00 26.65 -8.68
CA LYS A 435 5.99 25.58 -8.72
C LYS A 435 5.74 25.01 -7.32
N PRO A 436 4.55 24.43 -7.05
CA PRO A 436 4.25 23.84 -5.73
C PRO A 436 5.28 22.80 -5.28
N ASN A 437 5.80 22.00 -6.21
CA ASN A 437 6.79 20.97 -5.92
C ASN A 437 8.24 21.35 -6.30
N SER A 438 8.57 22.66 -6.42
CA SER A 438 9.95 23.11 -6.63
C SER A 438 10.84 22.72 -5.46
N LEU A 439 12.07 22.26 -5.75
CA LEU A 439 13.07 21.90 -4.73
C LEU A 439 13.39 23.09 -3.83
N ALA A 440 13.39 22.85 -2.53
CA ALA A 440 13.88 23.79 -1.51
C ALA A 440 14.45 22.99 -0.33
N GLY A 441 15.33 23.62 0.44
CA GLY A 441 15.84 23.04 1.69
C GLY A 441 14.72 22.84 2.71
N HIS A 442 14.77 21.76 3.48
CA HIS A 442 13.79 21.40 4.50
C HIS A 442 12.34 21.22 3.98
N LYS A 443 12.20 20.84 2.70
CA LYS A 443 10.92 20.64 2.01
C LYS A 443 10.64 19.17 1.76
N ARG A 444 9.38 18.74 1.95
CA ARG A 444 8.90 17.42 1.54
C ARG A 444 8.54 17.43 0.06
N PRO A 445 8.95 16.40 -0.73
CA PRO A 445 8.52 16.27 -2.12
C PRO A 445 7.04 15.89 -2.23
N LEU A 446 6.42 16.17 -3.37
CA LEU A 446 5.15 15.52 -3.73
C LEU A 446 5.32 14.01 -3.64
N HIS A 447 4.42 13.37 -2.89
CA HIS A 447 4.60 11.98 -2.47
C HIS A 447 3.59 11.04 -3.11
N THR A 448 4.08 9.88 -3.57
CA THR A 448 3.23 8.90 -4.25
C THR A 448 2.57 7.89 -3.32
N ILE A 449 3.08 7.69 -2.08
CA ILE A 449 2.47 6.72 -1.17
C ILE A 449 1.24 7.30 -0.49
N ILE A 450 0.16 6.51 -0.46
CA ILE A 450 -1.10 6.86 0.18
C ILE A 450 -1.69 5.62 0.87
N PRO A 451 -1.89 5.62 2.19
CA PRO A 451 -2.74 4.66 2.87
C PRO A 451 -4.18 5.14 2.77
N ALA A 452 -5.15 4.22 2.67
CA ALA A 452 -6.55 4.58 2.57
C ALA A 452 -7.41 3.87 3.63
N PHE A 453 -8.54 4.48 3.94
CA PHE A 453 -9.53 3.93 4.84
C PHE A 453 -10.94 4.31 4.34
N MET A 454 -11.92 3.44 4.54
CA MET A 454 -13.33 3.79 4.27
C MET A 454 -14.27 3.16 5.29
N ARG A 455 -15.43 3.81 5.50
CA ARG A 455 -16.45 3.31 6.43
C ARG A 455 -17.87 3.57 5.95
N LYS A 456 -18.79 2.70 6.39
CA LYS A 456 -20.24 2.88 6.22
C LYS A 456 -20.99 2.09 7.30
N GLY A 457 -21.71 2.77 8.19
CA GLY A 457 -22.40 2.12 9.32
C GLY A 457 -21.40 1.32 10.17
N ASP A 458 -21.69 0.02 10.36
CA ASP A 458 -20.87 -0.89 11.16
C ASP A 458 -19.63 -1.45 10.42
N LEU A 459 -19.44 -1.08 9.17
CA LEU A 459 -18.32 -1.56 8.34
C LEU A 459 -17.19 -0.54 8.30
N THR A 460 -15.96 -1.01 8.58
CA THR A 460 -14.73 -0.23 8.43
C THR A 460 -13.72 -1.03 7.62
N VAL A 461 -13.01 -0.39 6.70
CA VAL A 461 -12.05 -1.03 5.78
C VAL A 461 -10.77 -0.22 5.73
N GLY A 462 -9.64 -0.85 6.06
CA GLY A 462 -8.31 -0.35 5.74
C GLY A 462 -7.86 -1.00 4.44
N PHE A 463 -7.45 -0.21 3.46
CA PHE A 463 -7.03 -0.71 2.16
C PHE A 463 -5.97 0.17 1.51
N GLY A 464 -5.24 -0.39 0.55
CA GLY A 464 -4.37 0.36 -0.33
C GLY A 464 -3.78 -0.53 -1.42
N ILE A 465 -3.42 0.09 -2.54
CA ILE A 465 -2.80 -0.57 -3.67
C ILE A 465 -1.57 0.24 -4.06
N MET A 466 -0.39 -0.35 -3.95
CA MET A 466 0.88 0.27 -4.27
C MET A 466 1.08 0.48 -5.78
N GLY A 467 2.13 1.18 -6.19
CA GLY A 467 2.51 1.32 -7.61
C GLY A 467 2.81 2.75 -8.08
N GLY A 468 3.39 3.59 -7.24
CA GLY A 468 3.76 4.97 -7.59
C GLY A 468 2.53 5.81 -7.96
N TRP A 469 2.54 6.43 -9.14
CA TRP A 469 1.40 7.21 -9.65
C TRP A 469 0.15 6.36 -9.99
N ASN A 470 0.26 5.03 -9.92
CA ASN A 470 -0.89 4.14 -10.05
C ASN A 470 -1.81 4.17 -8.83
N GLN A 471 -1.32 4.53 -7.64
CA GLN A 471 -2.03 4.34 -6.37
C GLN A 471 -3.41 5.00 -6.35
N SER A 472 -3.52 6.30 -6.64
CA SER A 472 -4.81 7.01 -6.57
C SER A 472 -5.86 6.41 -7.53
N GLN A 473 -5.46 6.04 -8.76
CA GLN A 473 -6.39 5.41 -9.71
C GLN A 473 -6.74 3.97 -9.33
N ALA A 474 -5.83 3.24 -8.70
CA ALA A 474 -6.08 1.89 -8.22
C ALA A 474 -7.00 1.90 -6.98
N HIS A 475 -6.85 2.89 -6.08
CA HIS A 475 -7.76 3.10 -4.96
C HIS A 475 -9.18 3.40 -5.45
N ALA A 476 -9.33 4.28 -6.45
CA ALA A 476 -10.64 4.58 -7.02
C ALA A 476 -11.27 3.33 -7.69
N GLN A 477 -10.49 2.48 -8.39
CA GLN A 477 -10.96 1.20 -8.93
C GLN A 477 -11.39 0.24 -7.81
N PHE A 478 -10.60 0.12 -6.72
CA PHE A 478 -10.94 -0.73 -5.58
C PHE A 478 -12.25 -0.28 -4.92
N VAL A 479 -12.40 1.02 -4.64
CA VAL A 479 -13.62 1.57 -4.04
C VAL A 479 -14.82 1.31 -4.94
N ALA A 480 -14.72 1.54 -6.24
CA ALA A 480 -15.80 1.25 -7.19
C ALA A 480 -16.15 -0.25 -7.21
N ASN A 481 -15.14 -1.14 -7.17
CA ASN A 481 -15.35 -2.58 -7.12
C ASN A 481 -16.16 -3.01 -5.88
N VAL A 482 -15.85 -2.44 -4.72
CA VAL A 482 -16.59 -2.74 -3.48
C VAL A 482 -17.98 -2.07 -3.49
N VAL A 483 -18.06 -0.80 -3.88
CA VAL A 483 -19.25 0.04 -3.67
C VAL A 483 -20.25 -0.07 -4.81
N ASP A 484 -19.80 0.07 -6.06
CA ASP A 484 -20.70 0.00 -7.24
C ASP A 484 -20.99 -1.44 -7.66
N PHE A 485 -19.96 -2.31 -7.63
CA PHE A 485 -20.07 -3.67 -8.14
C PHE A 485 -20.29 -4.74 -7.05
N GLY A 486 -20.34 -4.32 -5.76
CA GLY A 486 -20.70 -5.20 -4.64
C GLY A 486 -19.70 -6.33 -4.36
N MET A 487 -18.45 -6.17 -4.76
CA MET A 487 -17.39 -7.16 -4.54
C MET A 487 -16.98 -7.20 -3.08
N ASN A 488 -16.62 -8.38 -2.56
CA ASN A 488 -15.88 -8.47 -1.32
C ASN A 488 -14.44 -7.95 -1.50
N VAL A 489 -13.72 -7.68 -0.41
CA VAL A 489 -12.39 -7.07 -0.48
C VAL A 489 -11.35 -7.92 -1.23
N GLN A 490 -11.47 -9.27 -1.23
CA GLN A 490 -10.58 -10.14 -2.00
C GLN A 490 -10.88 -10.06 -3.51
N MET A 491 -12.16 -10.13 -3.90
CA MET A 491 -12.55 -9.96 -5.30
C MET A 491 -12.12 -8.59 -5.84
N ALA A 492 -12.29 -7.54 -5.03
CA ALA A 492 -11.93 -6.17 -5.42
C ALA A 492 -10.42 -6.01 -5.66
N LEU A 493 -9.56 -6.70 -4.86
CA LEU A 493 -8.11 -6.74 -5.07
C LEU A 493 -7.71 -7.60 -6.27
N GLU A 494 -8.39 -8.72 -6.52
CA GLU A 494 -8.08 -9.62 -7.63
C GLU A 494 -8.62 -9.12 -8.98
N ALA A 495 -9.60 -8.24 -9.00
CA ALA A 495 -10.21 -7.72 -10.21
C ALA A 495 -9.16 -7.27 -11.24
N ALA A 496 -9.46 -7.48 -12.52
CA ALA A 496 -8.61 -7.01 -13.60
C ALA A 496 -8.55 -5.48 -13.61
N ARG A 497 -7.35 -4.92 -13.77
CA ARG A 497 -7.08 -3.48 -13.64
C ARG A 497 -6.54 -2.87 -14.92
N PHE A 498 -6.71 -1.57 -15.01
CA PHE A 498 -5.94 -0.72 -15.92
C PHE A 498 -5.01 0.21 -15.12
N THR A 499 -4.00 0.73 -15.79
CA THR A 499 -3.19 1.85 -15.28
C THR A 499 -2.83 2.80 -16.41
N LYS A 500 -2.92 4.09 -16.11
CA LYS A 500 -2.38 5.15 -16.96
C LYS A 500 -1.22 5.80 -16.22
N GLY A 501 0.00 5.44 -16.60
CA GLY A 501 1.21 5.90 -15.93
C GLY A 501 1.54 7.36 -16.20
N THR A 502 1.19 7.88 -17.37
CA THR A 502 1.43 9.27 -17.79
C THR A 502 0.34 10.21 -17.27
N PHE A 503 0.67 11.49 -17.16
CA PHE A 503 -0.27 12.54 -16.77
C PHE A 503 -1.09 13.03 -17.96
N ASP A 504 -0.50 13.04 -19.14
CA ASP A 504 -1.08 13.50 -20.40
C ASP A 504 -1.20 12.36 -21.41
N GLY A 505 -1.89 12.59 -22.54
CA GLY A 505 -2.06 11.59 -23.60
C GLY A 505 -3.23 10.61 -23.40
N CYS A 506 -3.33 9.63 -24.30
CA CYS A 506 -4.39 8.60 -24.29
C CYS A 506 -3.87 7.17 -24.07
N ASP A 507 -2.59 7.01 -23.72
CA ASP A 507 -1.99 5.72 -23.39
C ASP A 507 -2.59 5.12 -22.14
N VAL A 508 -2.95 3.83 -22.20
CA VAL A 508 -3.49 3.05 -21.07
C VAL A 508 -2.97 1.63 -21.15
N GLN A 509 -2.38 1.13 -20.08
CA GLN A 509 -2.07 -0.29 -19.94
C GLN A 509 -3.27 -1.01 -19.30
N MET A 510 -3.65 -2.18 -19.84
CA MET A 510 -4.75 -3.00 -19.33
C MET A 510 -4.34 -4.45 -19.22
N GLU A 511 -4.74 -5.11 -18.13
CA GLU A 511 -4.57 -6.54 -18.01
C GLU A 511 -5.36 -7.30 -19.08
N SER A 512 -4.75 -8.36 -19.62
CA SER A 512 -5.36 -9.21 -20.64
C SER A 512 -6.65 -9.92 -20.17
N ARG A 513 -6.92 -9.93 -18.86
CA ARG A 513 -8.18 -10.43 -18.27
C ARG A 513 -9.39 -9.50 -18.55
N ILE A 514 -9.17 -8.24 -18.94
CA ILE A 514 -10.22 -7.39 -19.50
C ILE A 514 -10.45 -7.87 -20.95
N PRO A 515 -11.68 -8.29 -21.32
CA PRO A 515 -11.95 -8.89 -22.62
C PRO A 515 -11.47 -8.04 -23.81
N GLU A 516 -11.00 -8.69 -24.85
CA GLU A 516 -10.48 -8.02 -26.05
C GLU A 516 -11.51 -7.08 -26.69
N ALA A 517 -12.76 -7.50 -26.78
CA ALA A 517 -13.84 -6.68 -27.32
C ALA A 517 -14.00 -5.35 -26.57
N ILE A 518 -13.84 -5.36 -25.24
CA ILE A 518 -13.87 -4.15 -24.40
C ILE A 518 -12.67 -3.26 -24.70
N ARG A 519 -11.47 -3.84 -24.84
CA ARG A 519 -10.26 -3.10 -25.18
C ARG A 519 -10.36 -2.46 -26.57
N GLN A 520 -10.93 -3.16 -27.54
CA GLN A 520 -11.20 -2.64 -28.88
C GLN A 520 -12.22 -1.51 -28.87
N GLU A 521 -13.28 -1.62 -28.05
CA GLU A 521 -14.25 -0.54 -27.89
C GLU A 521 -13.63 0.73 -27.30
N LEU A 522 -12.78 0.59 -26.28
CA LEU A 522 -12.02 1.72 -25.74
C LEU A 522 -11.06 2.33 -26.77
N ALA A 523 -10.43 1.50 -27.61
CA ALA A 523 -9.57 1.99 -28.70
C ALA A 523 -10.38 2.77 -29.75
N ARG A 524 -11.61 2.36 -30.08
CA ARG A 524 -12.52 3.11 -30.96
C ARG A 524 -12.90 4.48 -30.39
N ARG A 525 -12.97 4.61 -29.06
CA ARG A 525 -13.14 5.90 -28.38
C ARG A 525 -11.88 6.76 -28.36
N GLY A 526 -10.74 6.25 -28.84
CA GLY A 526 -9.48 6.99 -28.96
C GLY A 526 -8.47 6.74 -27.85
N HIS A 527 -8.69 5.78 -26.94
CA HIS A 527 -7.66 5.34 -26.02
C HIS A 527 -6.61 4.50 -26.74
N VAL A 528 -5.33 4.70 -26.41
CA VAL A 528 -4.22 3.89 -26.93
C VAL A 528 -3.96 2.76 -25.93
N ILE A 529 -4.58 1.61 -26.18
CA ILE A 529 -4.56 0.48 -25.24
C ILE A 529 -3.33 -0.39 -25.46
N THR A 530 -2.53 -0.59 -24.42
CA THR A 530 -1.43 -1.54 -24.37
C THR A 530 -1.82 -2.72 -23.47
N PRO A 531 -2.13 -3.91 -24.03
CA PRO A 531 -2.41 -5.08 -23.24
C PRO A 531 -1.14 -5.53 -22.49
N VAL A 532 -1.30 -5.92 -21.23
CA VAL A 532 -0.25 -6.54 -20.40
C VAL A 532 -0.71 -7.90 -19.89
N GLY A 533 0.21 -8.71 -19.38
CA GLY A 533 -0.13 -10.04 -18.86
C GLY A 533 -1.19 -10.02 -17.76
N PRO A 534 -1.80 -11.17 -17.44
CA PRO A 534 -2.69 -11.28 -16.30
C PRO A 534 -1.90 -11.05 -15.01
N PHE A 535 -2.47 -10.37 -14.05
CA PHE A 535 -1.81 -10.04 -12.78
C PHE A 535 -0.46 -9.32 -12.95
N ALA A 536 -0.41 -8.35 -13.88
CA ALA A 536 0.80 -7.62 -14.19
C ALA A 536 1.21 -6.70 -13.02
N SER A 537 2.50 -6.71 -12.67
CA SER A 537 3.05 -5.86 -11.58
C SER A 537 2.83 -4.36 -11.79
N ALA A 538 2.74 -3.92 -13.06
CA ALA A 538 2.43 -2.52 -13.40
C ALA A 538 1.08 -2.04 -12.82
N MET A 539 0.15 -2.97 -12.52
CA MET A 539 -1.15 -2.67 -11.93
C MET A 539 -1.09 -2.42 -10.41
N GLY A 540 0.09 -2.50 -9.84
CA GLY A 540 0.28 -2.49 -8.40
C GLY A 540 -0.23 -3.75 -7.72
N ASN A 541 0.07 -3.91 -6.45
CA ASN A 541 -0.51 -4.93 -5.58
C ASN A 541 -1.05 -4.28 -4.31
N GLY A 542 -2.06 -4.90 -3.72
CA GLY A 542 -2.76 -4.32 -2.60
C GLY A 542 -3.13 -5.33 -1.53
N GLU A 543 -3.47 -4.78 -0.39
CA GLU A 543 -3.93 -5.51 0.77
C GLU A 543 -5.18 -4.80 1.31
N ALA A 544 -6.07 -5.56 1.96
CA ALA A 544 -7.22 -4.98 2.62
C ALA A 544 -7.60 -5.78 3.86
N VAL A 545 -8.04 -5.08 4.89
CA VAL A 545 -8.75 -5.67 6.02
C VAL A 545 -10.08 -4.97 6.22
N MET A 546 -11.09 -5.70 6.72
CA MET A 546 -12.40 -5.13 7.02
C MET A 546 -12.86 -5.63 8.39
N HIS A 547 -13.49 -4.76 9.15
CA HIS A 547 -14.19 -5.08 10.39
C HIS A 547 -15.69 -4.86 10.21
N ASP A 548 -16.50 -5.86 10.60
CA ASP A 548 -17.96 -5.76 10.74
C ASP A 548 -18.28 -5.73 12.24
N ALA A 549 -18.47 -4.54 12.79
CA ALA A 549 -18.69 -4.35 14.21
C ALA A 549 -20.00 -5.00 14.69
N ARG A 550 -21.05 -5.05 13.83
CA ARG A 550 -22.33 -5.68 14.16
C ARG A 550 -22.19 -7.20 14.34
N ARG A 551 -21.33 -7.84 13.54
CA ARG A 551 -21.12 -9.30 13.57
C ARG A 551 -19.95 -9.70 14.47
N GLY A 552 -19.08 -8.75 14.85
CA GLY A 552 -17.83 -9.01 15.56
C GLY A 552 -16.88 -9.90 14.75
N VAL A 553 -16.72 -9.61 13.46
CA VAL A 553 -15.95 -10.43 12.51
C VAL A 553 -14.99 -9.56 11.71
N ASN A 554 -13.77 -10.04 11.57
CA ASN A 554 -12.71 -9.45 10.76
C ASN A 554 -12.50 -10.23 9.47
N PHE A 555 -12.16 -9.51 8.42
CA PHE A 555 -11.86 -10.05 7.10
C PHE A 555 -10.49 -9.58 6.65
N GLY A 556 -9.77 -10.43 5.91
CA GLY A 556 -8.48 -10.10 5.34
C GLY A 556 -8.35 -10.55 3.89
N ALA A 557 -7.65 -9.74 3.08
CA ALA A 557 -7.44 -9.98 1.67
C ALA A 557 -6.01 -9.60 1.25
N SER A 558 -5.44 -10.37 0.32
CA SER A 558 -4.10 -10.14 -0.24
C SER A 558 -4.09 -10.36 -1.75
N ASP A 559 -3.45 -9.47 -2.47
CA ASP A 559 -3.37 -9.45 -3.94
C ASP A 559 -2.48 -10.59 -4.47
N PRO A 560 -2.95 -11.40 -5.43
CA PRO A 560 -2.15 -12.46 -6.03
C PRO A 560 -0.99 -11.96 -6.92
N ARG A 561 -0.86 -10.65 -7.14
CA ARG A 561 0.27 -10.05 -7.88
C ARG A 561 1.57 -10.00 -7.06
N THR A 562 1.55 -10.49 -5.81
CA THR A 562 2.68 -10.50 -4.89
C THR A 562 2.75 -11.81 -4.11
N ASP A 563 3.87 -12.05 -3.38
CA ASP A 563 4.07 -13.20 -2.47
C ASP A 563 3.33 -13.03 -1.13
N GLY A 564 2.31 -12.21 -1.10
CA GLY A 564 1.57 -11.83 0.08
C GLY A 564 0.55 -12.84 0.57
N ALA A 565 0.12 -12.64 1.80
CA ALA A 565 -0.99 -13.38 2.40
C ALA A 565 -1.68 -12.52 3.48
N ALA A 566 -2.98 -12.72 3.66
CA ALA A 566 -3.67 -12.31 4.88
C ALA A 566 -3.58 -13.46 5.88
N ILE A 567 -2.98 -13.22 7.05
CA ILE A 567 -2.77 -14.24 8.09
C ILE A 567 -3.56 -13.84 9.33
N PRO A 568 -4.50 -14.69 9.79
CA PRO A 568 -5.25 -14.43 11.00
C PRO A 568 -4.41 -14.73 12.25
N GLU A 569 -4.67 -13.99 13.32
CA GLU A 569 -4.23 -14.28 14.66
C GLU A 569 -4.77 -15.64 15.11
N GLN A 570 -3.95 -16.44 15.75
CA GLN A 570 -4.37 -17.71 16.39
C GLN A 570 -4.98 -17.43 17.77
N PRO A 571 -6.10 -18.06 18.13
CA PRO A 571 -6.64 -17.93 19.48
C PRO A 571 -5.70 -18.57 20.50
N VAL A 572 -5.60 -17.95 21.69
CA VAL A 572 -4.93 -18.59 22.83
C VAL A 572 -5.76 -19.80 23.28
N ILE A 573 -5.23 -20.99 23.04
CA ILE A 573 -5.85 -22.24 23.50
C ILE A 573 -5.36 -22.50 24.93
N PRO A 574 -6.25 -22.45 25.94
CA PRO A 574 -5.84 -22.76 27.30
C PRO A 574 -5.38 -24.24 27.39
N PRO A 575 -4.36 -24.55 28.21
CA PRO A 575 -3.97 -25.94 28.42
C PRO A 575 -5.19 -26.77 28.80
N GLN A 576 -5.37 -27.91 28.15
CA GLN A 576 -6.41 -28.88 28.57
C GLN A 576 -6.08 -29.33 29.99
N ARG A 577 -7.02 -29.13 30.90
CA ARG A 577 -6.90 -29.59 32.31
C ARG A 577 -7.01 -31.09 32.38
#